data_74f761ce07b27e6a67791794b5644826
#
_entry.id   74f761ce07b27e6a67791794b5644826
#
_cell.length_a   1.000
_cell.length_b   1.000
_cell.length_c   1.000
_cell.angle_alpha   90.00
_cell.angle_beta   90.00
_cell.angle_gamma   90.00
#
_symmetry.space_group_name_H-M   'P 1'
#
loop_
_entity.id
_entity.type
_entity.pdbx_description
1 polymer ?
#
loop_
_entity_poly.entity_id
_entity_poly.type
_entity_poly.pdbx_seq_one_letter_code
_entity_poly.pdbx_strand_id
1 'polypeptide(L)'
;SGVWLTKVKIDQMEPNRLLKRLRSDLLRLKLRKIEQIGAERIAYFVFEGFGKEFILVGEFFGDGNILLCNKDMKILALQHSIEVRHRKLSVGLDYAEPPENNLDIFNITESNFDELRTTDLLSGKWFGRTLGLPKKYVESVFEIANVDSKKIGNLLTSEEITKIYETTKKIVSDVVSGNHDPIIVENEKIEVLPVKLGKLEGNITNVSSFIDGLDTVFTKKIVEKGKSIQSSGSDKKIKDLETQITEQEKAIQTVKEKSKNITNVANSLFEMISKGIISIKDVSAQEILAVNNSKLINEKGISIIIVEDEKIKINTDSPLQSIASVLFNHAKKQSGAINSILAIKEKTEKKLEKFQSKTETERNIDVITEIRKKNWYERYRWFMTTDGYLVIGGRDAASNSAVIRKHLDKNDK
;
A
#
# COMPACT_ATOMS: atom_id res chain seq x y z
N SER A 1 5.37 14.31 -0.06
CA SER A 1 4.24 14.15 0.88
C SER A 1 3.59 15.51 1.11
N GLY A 2 2.30 15.57 1.41
CA GLY A 2 1.57 16.79 1.69
C GLY A 2 0.13 16.51 2.11
N VAL A 3 -0.61 17.56 2.45
CA VAL A 3 -2.01 17.52 2.80
C VAL A 3 -2.78 18.55 1.99
N TRP A 4 -3.94 18.20 1.48
CA TRP A 4 -4.84 19.09 0.75
C TRP A 4 -6.29 18.61 0.89
N LEU A 5 -7.23 19.49 0.53
CA LEU A 5 -8.63 19.13 0.41
C LEU A 5 -8.91 18.56 -0.97
N THR A 6 -9.68 17.50 -1.03
CA THR A 6 -10.11 16.89 -2.30
C THR A 6 -11.61 16.96 -2.48
N LYS A 7 -12.06 17.10 -3.74
CA LYS A 7 -13.47 17.04 -4.13
C LYS A 7 -13.94 15.60 -4.42
N VAL A 8 -13.05 14.63 -4.31
CA VAL A 8 -13.36 13.23 -4.58
C VAL A 8 -13.23 12.38 -3.34
N LYS A 9 -14.07 11.37 -3.21
CA LYS A 9 -13.95 10.33 -2.21
C LYS A 9 -13.29 9.13 -2.87
N ILE A 10 -12.21 8.67 -2.26
CA ILE A 10 -11.53 7.44 -2.67
C ILE A 10 -12.05 6.34 -1.77
N ASP A 11 -12.80 5.39 -2.33
CA ASP A 11 -13.23 4.22 -1.58
C ASP A 11 -12.04 3.29 -1.38
N GLN A 12 -11.80 2.96 -0.12
CA GLN A 12 -10.61 2.23 0.28
C GLN A 12 -10.86 0.74 0.41
N MET A 13 -9.80 0.01 0.12
CA MET A 13 -9.62 -1.39 0.51
C MET A 13 -9.68 -1.59 2.03
N GLU A 14 -9.43 -2.79 2.48
CA GLU A 14 -9.44 -3.17 3.91
C GLU A 14 -8.66 -2.17 4.78
N PRO A 15 -9.27 -1.66 5.85
CA PRO A 15 -8.63 -0.67 6.71
C PRO A 15 -7.45 -1.29 7.47
N ASN A 16 -6.30 -0.65 7.38
CA ASN A 16 -5.13 -1.01 8.17
C ASN A 16 -5.34 -0.70 9.67
N ARG A 17 -4.35 -1.09 10.49
CA ARG A 17 -4.41 -0.95 11.95
C ARG A 17 -4.59 0.51 12.39
N LEU A 18 -3.85 1.43 11.77
CA LEU A 18 -3.94 2.87 12.05
C LEU A 18 -5.34 3.40 11.71
N LEU A 19 -5.86 3.12 10.51
CA LEU A 19 -7.17 3.59 10.09
C LEU A 19 -8.30 3.07 10.99
N LYS A 20 -8.21 1.80 11.45
CA LYS A 20 -9.17 1.25 12.42
C LYS A 20 -9.15 2.06 13.72
N ARG A 21 -7.95 2.40 14.21
CA ARG A 21 -7.76 3.21 15.42
C ARG A 21 -8.29 4.63 15.24
N LEU A 22 -7.95 5.30 14.13
CA LEU A 22 -8.44 6.64 13.82
C LEU A 22 -9.98 6.69 13.77
N ARG A 23 -10.61 5.69 13.13
CA ARG A 23 -12.08 5.58 13.08
C ARG A 23 -12.69 5.38 14.45
N SER A 24 -12.06 4.58 15.32
CA SER A 24 -12.54 4.36 16.70
C SER A 24 -12.48 5.62 17.54
N ASP A 25 -11.39 6.38 17.47
CA ASP A 25 -11.14 7.47 18.40
C ASP A 25 -11.62 8.83 17.87
N LEU A 26 -11.56 9.09 16.57
CA LEU A 26 -11.89 10.39 15.97
C LEU A 26 -13.33 10.46 15.42
N LEU A 27 -14.01 9.32 15.20
CA LEU A 27 -15.36 9.34 14.66
C LEU A 27 -16.29 10.10 15.63
N ARG A 28 -17.06 11.03 15.10
CA ARG A 28 -17.99 11.95 15.82
C ARG A 28 -17.31 13.10 16.59
N LEU A 29 -15.97 13.20 16.60
CA LEU A 29 -15.29 14.38 17.08
C LEU A 29 -15.32 15.50 16.02
N LYS A 30 -15.10 16.72 16.45
CA LYS A 30 -15.02 17.89 15.57
C LYS A 30 -13.57 18.31 15.42
N LEU A 31 -13.14 18.55 14.18
CA LEU A 31 -11.88 19.21 13.91
C LEU A 31 -12.00 20.67 14.39
N ARG A 32 -11.21 21.07 15.38
CA ARG A 32 -11.23 22.40 16.00
C ARG A 32 -10.16 23.31 15.44
N LYS A 33 -8.98 22.76 15.23
CA LYS A 33 -7.81 23.55 14.84
C LYS A 33 -6.97 22.74 13.86
N ILE A 34 -6.38 23.41 12.89
CA ILE A 34 -5.27 22.94 12.08
C ILE A 34 -4.13 23.92 12.30
N GLU A 35 -2.96 23.42 12.64
CA GLU A 35 -1.79 24.23 12.95
C GLU A 35 -0.56 23.63 12.30
N GLN A 36 0.23 24.47 11.62
CA GLN A 36 1.56 24.10 11.14
C GLN A 36 2.58 24.48 12.22
N ILE A 37 3.57 23.64 12.44
CA ILE A 37 4.59 23.89 13.45
C ILE A 37 5.74 24.66 12.80
N GLY A 38 5.81 25.95 13.11
CA GLY A 38 6.80 26.85 12.51
C GLY A 38 6.81 26.76 10.98
N ALA A 39 8.00 26.74 10.40
CA ALA A 39 8.21 26.50 8.97
C ALA A 39 8.39 25.02 8.63
N GLU A 40 8.23 24.11 9.59
CA GLU A 40 8.39 22.69 9.38
C GLU A 40 7.22 22.08 8.61
N ARG A 41 7.47 20.96 7.93
CA ARG A 41 6.44 20.21 7.21
C ARG A 41 5.71 19.26 8.17
N ILE A 42 5.22 19.83 9.28
CA ILE A 42 4.45 19.15 10.33
C ILE A 42 3.16 19.91 10.52
N ALA A 43 2.04 19.19 10.55
CA ALA A 43 0.74 19.79 10.84
C ALA A 43 0.03 19.01 11.95
N TYR A 44 -0.57 19.76 12.87
CA TYR A 44 -1.42 19.23 13.92
C TYR A 44 -2.88 19.47 13.57
N PHE A 45 -3.69 18.42 13.66
CA PHE A 45 -5.13 18.46 13.49
C PHE A 45 -5.75 18.11 14.84
N VAL A 46 -6.31 19.11 15.51
CA VAL A 46 -6.89 18.95 16.85
C VAL A 46 -8.36 18.59 16.74
N PHE A 47 -8.72 17.45 17.31
CA PHE A 47 -10.09 16.93 17.34
C PHE A 47 -10.63 16.91 18.76
N GLU A 48 -11.83 17.51 18.96
CA GLU A 48 -12.48 17.60 20.26
C GLU A 48 -13.93 17.10 20.22
N GLY A 49 -14.38 16.52 21.31
CA GLY A 49 -15.77 16.16 21.54
C GLY A 49 -15.94 15.15 22.67
N PHE A 50 -17.11 15.18 23.30
CA PHE A 50 -17.45 14.26 24.39
C PHE A 50 -16.43 14.23 25.53
N GLY A 51 -15.85 15.38 25.87
CA GLY A 51 -14.82 15.49 26.90
C GLY A 51 -13.46 14.88 26.55
N LYS A 52 -13.22 14.56 25.27
CA LYS A 52 -11.97 14.02 24.75
C LYS A 52 -11.33 14.99 23.78
N GLU A 53 -9.99 15.00 23.79
CA GLU A 53 -9.17 15.69 22.81
C GLU A 53 -8.11 14.75 22.27
N PHE A 54 -7.95 14.77 20.95
CA PHE A 54 -6.91 14.04 20.24
C PHE A 54 -6.22 14.94 19.21
N ILE A 55 -4.96 14.71 19.01
CA ILE A 55 -4.13 15.42 18.04
C ILE A 55 -3.64 14.42 17.02
N LEU A 56 -4.05 14.61 15.77
CA LEU A 56 -3.52 13.87 14.64
C LEU A 56 -2.33 14.67 14.08
N VAL A 57 -1.15 14.09 14.22
CA VAL A 57 0.10 14.68 13.74
C VAL A 57 0.39 14.13 12.34
N GLY A 58 0.58 15.01 11.37
CA GLY A 58 1.03 14.67 10.02
C GLY A 58 2.45 15.19 9.80
N GLU A 59 3.40 14.31 9.55
CA GLU A 59 4.76 14.65 9.14
C GLU A 59 4.91 14.44 7.64
N PHE A 60 5.22 15.51 6.89
CA PHE A 60 5.25 15.52 5.44
C PHE A 60 6.67 15.62 4.86
N PHE A 61 7.65 15.05 5.55
CA PHE A 61 9.05 14.94 5.13
C PHE A 61 9.50 13.49 5.11
N GLY A 62 10.59 13.18 4.41
CA GLY A 62 11.04 11.81 4.19
C GLY A 62 9.94 10.95 3.57
N ASP A 63 9.71 9.77 4.14
CA ASP A 63 8.64 8.86 3.72
C ASP A 63 7.25 9.30 4.22
N GLY A 64 7.21 10.29 5.11
CA GLY A 64 6.01 10.76 5.78
C GLY A 64 5.58 9.86 6.94
N ASN A 65 4.86 10.44 7.91
CA ASN A 65 4.27 9.67 9.01
C ASN A 65 2.93 10.30 9.43
N ILE A 66 2.06 9.49 9.99
CA ILE A 66 0.81 9.91 10.61
C ILE A 66 0.75 9.29 11.98
N LEU A 67 0.55 10.12 13.01
CA LEU A 67 0.47 9.70 14.39
C LEU A 67 -0.81 10.21 15.03
N LEU A 68 -1.42 9.41 15.88
CA LEU A 68 -2.52 9.83 16.74
C LEU A 68 -1.97 9.98 18.15
N CYS A 69 -2.12 11.17 18.73
CA CYS A 69 -1.71 11.49 20.09
C CYS A 69 -2.93 11.87 20.94
N ASN A 70 -2.80 11.71 22.25
CA ASN A 70 -3.74 12.33 23.20
C ASN A 70 -3.39 13.81 23.40
N LYS A 71 -4.15 14.53 24.25
CA LYS A 71 -3.93 15.93 24.59
C LYS A 71 -2.53 16.24 25.16
N ASP A 72 -1.90 15.27 25.80
CA ASP A 72 -0.58 15.39 26.42
C ASP A 72 0.54 14.94 25.48
N MET A 73 0.27 14.86 24.17
CA MET A 73 1.17 14.46 23.09
C MET A 73 1.70 13.01 23.21
N LYS A 74 1.04 12.14 23.98
CA LYS A 74 1.40 10.71 24.05
C LYS A 74 0.88 9.96 22.84
N ILE A 75 1.73 9.22 22.15
CA ILE A 75 1.44 8.48 20.92
C ILE A 75 0.53 7.28 21.23
N LEU A 76 -0.66 7.27 20.65
CA LEU A 76 -1.66 6.20 20.77
C LEU A 76 -1.61 5.23 19.58
N ALA A 77 -1.29 5.73 18.40
CA ALA A 77 -1.10 4.95 17.17
C ALA A 77 -0.22 5.73 16.20
N LEU A 78 0.49 5.01 15.32
CA LEU A 78 1.31 5.63 14.28
C LEU A 78 1.38 4.72 13.05
N GLN A 79 1.72 5.32 11.91
CA GLN A 79 1.88 4.58 10.66
C GLN A 79 3.20 3.82 10.62
N HIS A 80 4.30 4.47 11.01
CA HIS A 80 5.64 3.90 11.05
C HIS A 80 6.33 4.23 12.37
N SER A 81 6.85 3.22 13.08
CA SER A 81 7.75 3.45 14.21
C SER A 81 9.10 3.96 13.70
N ILE A 82 9.67 4.92 14.39
CA ILE A 82 10.97 5.52 14.05
C ILE A 82 11.91 5.34 15.25
N GLU A 83 13.12 4.87 14.98
CA GLU A 83 14.20 4.82 15.95
C GLU A 83 15.49 5.26 15.26
N VAL A 84 15.84 6.52 15.48
CA VAL A 84 17.05 7.15 14.96
C VAL A 84 17.82 7.78 16.13
N ARG A 85 19.09 8.13 15.90
CA ARG A 85 20.00 8.59 16.95
C ARG A 85 19.42 9.68 17.88
N HIS A 86 18.59 10.57 17.35
CA HIS A 86 18.08 11.74 18.10
C HIS A 86 16.55 11.71 18.30
N ARG A 87 15.85 10.65 17.85
CA ARG A 87 14.39 10.63 17.88
C ARG A 87 13.84 9.21 17.90
N LYS A 88 12.94 8.93 18.83
CA LYS A 88 12.23 7.66 18.92
C LYS A 88 10.72 7.90 18.93
N LEU A 89 10.00 7.30 17.98
CA LEU A 89 8.54 7.34 17.91
C LEU A 89 7.99 5.93 17.98
N SER A 90 7.25 5.64 19.04
CA SER A 90 6.55 4.37 19.25
C SER A 90 5.29 4.58 20.08
N VAL A 91 4.33 3.68 19.97
CA VAL A 91 3.12 3.73 20.80
C VAL A 91 3.49 3.74 22.27
N GLY A 92 2.89 4.66 23.02
CA GLY A 92 3.11 4.82 24.45
C GLY A 92 4.21 5.81 24.83
N LEU A 93 5.03 6.27 23.88
CA LEU A 93 5.99 7.36 24.10
C LEU A 93 5.36 8.72 23.83
N ASP A 94 5.98 9.76 24.38
CA ASP A 94 5.62 11.13 24.05
C ASP A 94 6.14 11.47 22.65
N TYR A 95 5.35 12.28 21.91
CA TYR A 95 5.76 12.74 20.60
C TYR A 95 6.91 13.73 20.75
N ALA A 96 8.00 13.45 20.08
CA ALA A 96 9.15 14.34 19.97
C ALA A 96 9.19 14.93 18.56
N GLU A 97 9.25 16.24 18.45
CA GLU A 97 9.47 16.94 17.18
C GLU A 97 10.89 16.64 16.65
N PRO A 98 11.10 16.70 15.32
CA PRO A 98 12.46 16.63 14.78
C PRO A 98 13.27 17.83 15.27
N PRO A 99 14.62 17.70 15.32
CA PRO A 99 15.47 18.83 15.64
C PRO A 99 15.24 19.98 14.67
N GLU A 100 15.08 21.18 15.16
CA GLU A 100 15.01 22.40 14.34
C GLU A 100 16.38 22.58 13.63
N ASN A 101 16.34 22.54 12.30
CA ASN A 101 17.56 22.70 11.50
C ASN A 101 17.57 23.98 10.66
N ASN A 102 16.46 24.69 10.59
CA ASN A 102 16.26 25.83 9.69
C ASN A 102 15.74 27.06 10.43
N LEU A 103 16.05 28.24 9.89
CA LEU A 103 15.41 29.46 10.34
C LEU A 103 13.91 29.43 9.99
N ASP A 104 13.08 29.96 10.88
CA ASP A 104 11.66 30.12 10.60
C ASP A 104 11.45 31.20 9.52
N ILE A 105 11.16 30.74 8.30
CA ILE A 105 10.97 31.63 7.14
C ILE A 105 9.80 32.59 7.31
N PHE A 106 8.83 32.31 8.18
CA PHE A 106 7.70 33.19 8.44
C PHE A 106 8.05 34.37 9.34
N ASN A 107 9.14 34.23 10.12
CA ASN A 107 9.57 35.24 11.09
C ASN A 107 11.01 35.72 10.80
N ILE A 108 11.46 35.70 9.54
CA ILE A 108 12.78 36.17 9.15
C ILE A 108 12.94 37.69 9.40
N THR A 109 14.11 38.04 9.88
CA THR A 109 14.58 39.41 10.02
C THR A 109 15.81 39.64 9.16
N GLU A 110 16.15 40.90 8.86
CA GLU A 110 17.34 41.21 8.07
C GLU A 110 18.63 40.70 8.76
N SER A 111 18.67 40.74 10.08
CA SER A 111 19.81 40.22 10.88
C SER A 111 20.06 38.72 10.69
N ASN A 112 19.05 37.95 10.32
CA ASN A 112 19.26 36.53 10.02
C ASN A 112 20.14 36.33 8.78
N PHE A 113 20.29 37.34 7.93
CA PHE A 113 21.12 37.29 6.73
C PHE A 113 22.55 37.82 6.96
N ASP A 114 22.87 38.28 8.16
CA ASP A 114 24.22 38.79 8.48
C ASP A 114 25.29 37.69 8.40
N GLU A 115 24.92 36.42 8.62
CA GLU A 115 25.82 35.28 8.43
C GLU A 115 26.30 35.15 6.97
N LEU A 116 25.51 35.63 5.99
CA LEU A 116 25.94 35.69 4.60
C LEU A 116 27.21 36.54 4.40
N ARG A 117 27.39 37.59 5.22
CA ARG A 117 28.54 38.49 5.14
C ARG A 117 29.86 37.80 5.51
N THR A 118 29.80 36.69 6.22
CA THR A 118 30.97 35.99 6.78
C THR A 118 31.17 34.59 6.23
N THR A 119 30.17 34.05 5.51
CA THR A 119 30.25 32.68 5.00
C THR A 119 31.07 32.55 3.73
N ASP A 120 31.88 31.50 3.66
CA ASP A 120 32.61 31.09 2.45
C ASP A 120 31.79 30.17 1.52
N LEU A 121 30.55 29.91 1.87
CA LEU A 121 29.63 29.12 1.04
C LEU A 121 29.09 29.98 -0.12
N LEU A 122 28.73 29.32 -1.22
CA LEU A 122 27.93 29.97 -2.25
C LEU A 122 26.61 30.47 -1.63
N SER A 123 26.24 31.68 -1.94
CA SER A 123 25.07 32.35 -1.34
C SER A 123 23.77 31.58 -1.53
N GLY A 124 23.51 31.02 -2.71
CA GLY A 124 22.36 30.17 -2.94
C GLY A 124 22.40 28.84 -2.16
N LYS A 125 23.59 28.28 -1.91
CA LYS A 125 23.73 27.07 -1.11
C LYS A 125 23.48 27.34 0.38
N TRP A 126 24.02 28.42 0.91
CA TRP A 126 23.75 28.88 2.27
C TRP A 126 22.26 29.12 2.47
N PHE A 127 21.66 29.89 1.55
CA PHE A 127 20.26 30.28 1.59
C PHE A 127 19.33 29.04 1.62
N GLY A 128 19.51 28.11 0.70
CA GLY A 128 18.70 26.90 0.65
C GLY A 128 18.86 26.02 1.88
N ARG A 129 20.07 25.96 2.47
CA ARG A 129 20.36 25.18 3.67
C ARG A 129 19.75 25.84 4.91
N THR A 130 19.93 27.13 5.07
CA THR A 130 19.55 27.90 6.28
C THR A 130 18.04 28.09 6.36
N LEU A 131 17.37 28.31 5.23
CA LEU A 131 15.91 28.49 5.17
C LEU A 131 15.17 27.19 4.78
N GLY A 132 15.87 26.09 4.54
CA GLY A 132 15.24 24.83 4.16
C GLY A 132 14.48 24.85 2.82
N LEU A 133 14.76 25.83 1.96
CA LEU A 133 14.05 26.01 0.70
C LEU A 133 14.56 25.07 -0.41
N PRO A 134 13.64 24.48 -1.19
CA PRO A 134 14.02 23.77 -2.42
C PRO A 134 14.76 24.65 -3.42
N LYS A 135 15.69 24.08 -4.16
CA LYS A 135 16.57 24.77 -5.12
C LYS A 135 15.84 25.74 -6.05
N LYS A 136 14.67 25.37 -6.57
CA LYS A 136 13.87 26.19 -7.47
C LYS A 136 13.40 27.52 -6.85
N TYR A 137 13.06 27.50 -5.54
CA TYR A 137 12.68 28.72 -4.84
C TYR A 137 13.91 29.60 -4.58
N VAL A 138 15.03 28.97 -4.24
CA VAL A 138 16.32 29.70 -4.09
C VAL A 138 16.68 30.40 -5.38
N GLU A 139 16.72 29.68 -6.50
CA GLU A 139 17.04 30.24 -7.83
C GLU A 139 16.09 31.39 -8.19
N SER A 140 14.80 31.25 -7.92
CA SER A 140 13.81 32.29 -8.19
C SER A 140 14.02 33.54 -7.33
N VAL A 141 14.28 33.40 -6.03
CA VAL A 141 14.58 34.53 -5.16
C VAL A 141 15.80 35.31 -5.68
N PHE A 142 16.88 34.62 -6.00
CA PHE A 142 18.11 35.25 -6.48
C PHE A 142 17.93 35.89 -7.86
N GLU A 143 17.15 35.27 -8.75
CA GLU A 143 16.82 35.84 -10.06
C GLU A 143 15.99 37.14 -9.92
N ILE A 144 14.93 37.14 -9.10
CA ILE A 144 14.10 38.31 -8.85
C ILE A 144 14.90 39.44 -8.17
N ALA A 145 15.76 39.07 -7.23
CA ALA A 145 16.67 40.02 -6.58
C ALA A 145 17.78 40.53 -7.51
N ASN A 146 17.94 39.95 -8.69
CA ASN A 146 19.01 40.20 -9.65
C ASN A 146 20.42 40.04 -9.02
N VAL A 147 20.61 38.93 -8.27
CA VAL A 147 21.88 38.55 -7.62
C VAL A 147 22.28 37.15 -8.08
N ASP A 148 23.58 36.96 -8.31
CA ASP A 148 24.09 35.63 -8.69
C ASP A 148 24.14 34.69 -7.48
N SER A 149 23.35 33.63 -7.50
CA SER A 149 23.30 32.59 -6.45
C SER A 149 24.60 31.81 -6.29
N LYS A 150 25.50 31.86 -7.30
CA LYS A 150 26.84 31.23 -7.27
C LYS A 150 27.91 32.12 -6.65
N LYS A 151 27.62 33.37 -6.37
CA LYS A 151 28.51 34.27 -5.65
C LYS A 151 28.74 33.79 -4.24
N ILE A 152 29.99 33.86 -3.74
CA ILE A 152 30.29 33.50 -2.34
C ILE A 152 29.64 34.54 -1.40
N GLY A 153 29.09 34.09 -0.27
CA GLY A 153 28.34 34.95 0.63
C GLY A 153 29.10 36.18 1.10
N ASN A 154 30.35 36.03 1.53
CA ASN A 154 31.20 37.15 1.99
C ASN A 154 31.63 38.15 0.89
N LEU A 155 31.36 37.84 -0.37
CA LEU A 155 31.57 38.75 -1.51
C LEU A 155 30.30 39.53 -1.89
N LEU A 156 29.14 39.26 -1.25
CA LEU A 156 27.91 40.00 -1.47
C LEU A 156 28.02 41.38 -0.87
N THR A 157 27.48 42.39 -1.59
CA THR A 157 27.34 43.72 -1.06
C THR A 157 26.15 43.81 -0.09
N SER A 158 26.15 44.80 0.76
CA SER A 158 24.98 45.06 1.68
C SER A 158 23.68 45.20 0.91
N GLU A 159 23.72 45.94 -0.22
CA GLU A 159 22.54 46.10 -1.09
C GLU A 159 22.01 44.78 -1.68
N GLU A 160 22.92 43.91 -2.09
CA GLU A 160 22.52 42.60 -2.60
C GLU A 160 21.86 41.73 -1.53
N ILE A 161 22.37 41.77 -0.29
CA ILE A 161 21.79 41.04 0.86
C ILE A 161 20.41 41.58 1.20
N THR A 162 20.26 42.92 1.28
CA THR A 162 18.94 43.53 1.53
C THR A 162 17.94 43.17 0.43
N LYS A 163 18.32 43.19 -0.85
CA LYS A 163 17.45 42.78 -1.96
C LYS A 163 17.01 41.30 -1.84
N ILE A 164 17.93 40.37 -1.47
CA ILE A 164 17.58 38.96 -1.25
C ILE A 164 16.58 38.87 -0.10
N TYR A 165 16.83 39.54 1.02
CA TYR A 165 15.91 39.56 2.17
C TYR A 165 14.53 40.09 1.81
N GLU A 166 14.44 41.26 1.19
CA GLU A 166 13.16 41.90 0.81
C GLU A 166 12.38 41.03 -0.17
N THR A 167 13.08 40.43 -1.17
CA THR A 167 12.46 39.52 -2.13
C THR A 167 11.89 38.30 -1.43
N THR A 168 12.65 37.73 -0.50
CA THR A 168 12.21 36.54 0.27
C THR A 168 10.97 36.87 1.10
N LYS A 169 11.05 38.00 1.86
CA LYS A 169 9.95 38.47 2.71
C LYS A 169 8.67 38.71 1.90
N LYS A 170 8.80 39.31 0.71
CA LYS A 170 7.68 39.56 -0.18
C LYS A 170 7.03 38.27 -0.64
N ILE A 171 7.80 37.32 -1.15
CA ILE A 171 7.28 36.02 -1.62
C ILE A 171 6.56 35.29 -0.48
N VAL A 172 7.15 35.24 0.70
CA VAL A 172 6.55 34.58 1.87
C VAL A 172 5.25 35.27 2.28
N SER A 173 5.26 36.61 2.33
CA SER A 173 4.07 37.43 2.66
C SER A 173 2.94 37.19 1.65
N ASP A 174 3.23 37.16 0.35
CA ASP A 174 2.23 36.91 -0.70
C ASP A 174 1.61 35.53 -0.56
N VAL A 175 2.41 34.51 -0.24
CA VAL A 175 1.92 33.13 -0.01
C VAL A 175 1.05 33.07 1.25
N VAL A 176 1.50 33.64 2.37
CA VAL A 176 0.79 33.58 3.66
C VAL A 176 -0.52 34.37 3.63
N SER A 177 -0.53 35.53 2.98
CA SER A 177 -1.73 36.36 2.86
C SER A 177 -2.75 35.85 1.84
N GLY A 178 -2.39 34.83 1.05
CA GLY A 178 -3.23 34.33 -0.04
C GLY A 178 -3.25 35.24 -1.28
N ASN A 179 -2.40 36.28 -1.31
CA ASN A 179 -2.26 37.19 -2.45
C ASN A 179 -1.28 36.63 -3.47
N HIS A 180 -1.68 35.51 -4.11
CA HIS A 180 -0.82 34.78 -5.01
C HIS A 180 -1.63 34.14 -6.16
N ASP A 181 -0.97 33.98 -7.30
CA ASP A 181 -1.53 33.34 -8.49
C ASP A 181 -0.94 31.92 -8.63
N PRO A 182 -1.62 30.90 -8.10
CA PRO A 182 -1.11 29.54 -8.15
C PRO A 182 -1.18 28.99 -9.57
N ILE A 183 -0.17 28.16 -9.91
CA ILE A 183 0.00 27.61 -11.24
C ILE A 183 0.33 26.13 -11.19
N ILE A 184 -0.05 25.42 -12.26
CA ILE A 184 0.47 24.10 -12.59
C ILE A 184 1.52 24.28 -13.69
N VAL A 185 2.68 23.68 -13.49
CA VAL A 185 3.78 23.64 -14.48
C VAL A 185 3.95 22.21 -14.95
N GLU A 186 3.77 22.00 -16.24
CA GLU A 186 3.94 20.69 -16.87
C GLU A 186 5.22 20.70 -17.73
N ASN A 187 6.22 19.95 -17.28
CA ASN A 187 7.43 19.61 -18.00
C ASN A 187 7.65 18.09 -17.86
N GLU A 188 8.88 17.62 -17.67
CA GLU A 188 9.14 16.20 -17.35
C GLU A 188 8.38 15.74 -16.09
N LYS A 189 8.06 16.65 -15.18
CA LYS A 189 7.27 16.41 -13.96
C LYS A 189 6.21 17.48 -13.85
N ILE A 190 5.00 17.06 -13.46
CA ILE A 190 3.92 18.01 -13.17
C ILE A 190 4.11 18.52 -11.74
N GLU A 191 4.22 19.83 -11.60
CA GLU A 191 4.36 20.53 -10.33
C GLU A 191 3.26 21.55 -10.12
N VAL A 192 2.87 21.77 -8.88
CA VAL A 192 1.93 22.84 -8.50
C VAL A 192 2.69 23.82 -7.64
N LEU A 193 2.65 25.08 -8.02
CA LEU A 193 3.35 26.17 -7.34
C LEU A 193 2.34 27.18 -6.79
N PRO A 194 2.52 27.64 -5.56
CA PRO A 194 1.62 28.65 -4.97
C PRO A 194 1.79 30.02 -5.61
N VAL A 195 2.97 30.31 -6.14
CA VAL A 195 3.30 31.57 -6.80
C VAL A 195 4.05 31.31 -8.09
N LYS A 196 3.93 32.23 -9.03
CA LYS A 196 4.72 32.18 -10.25
C LYS A 196 6.18 32.53 -9.89
N LEU A 197 7.05 31.54 -10.02
CA LEU A 197 8.49 31.70 -9.85
C LEU A 197 9.08 32.29 -11.14
N GLY A 198 10.33 32.82 -11.10
CA GLY A 198 11.03 33.44 -12.22
C GLY A 198 10.93 32.72 -13.57
N LYS A 199 12.02 32.29 -14.15
CA LYS A 199 11.99 31.50 -15.42
C LYS A 199 11.47 30.09 -15.16
N LEU A 200 10.26 29.81 -15.66
CA LEU A 200 9.66 28.48 -15.63
C LEU A 200 9.67 27.90 -17.02
N GLU A 201 10.19 26.69 -17.16
CA GLU A 201 10.15 25.92 -18.41
C GLU A 201 8.97 24.95 -18.38
N GLY A 202 8.20 24.88 -19.47
CA GLY A 202 7.06 24.00 -19.64
C GLY A 202 5.72 24.70 -19.88
N ASN A 203 4.66 23.93 -19.97
CA ASN A 203 3.30 24.45 -20.10
C ASN A 203 2.81 24.95 -18.73
N ILE A 204 2.41 26.21 -18.68
CA ILE A 204 1.93 26.86 -17.47
C ILE A 204 0.42 27.01 -17.55
N THR A 205 -0.31 26.48 -16.57
CA THR A 205 -1.76 26.63 -16.43
C THR A 205 -2.08 27.31 -15.11
N ASN A 206 -2.85 28.41 -15.18
CA ASN A 206 -3.34 29.09 -13.98
C ASN A 206 -4.46 28.25 -13.33
N VAL A 207 -4.51 28.23 -12.01
CA VAL A 207 -5.55 27.54 -11.25
C VAL A 207 -6.23 28.51 -10.26
N SER A 208 -7.49 28.22 -9.94
CA SER A 208 -8.32 29.06 -9.09
C SER A 208 -7.78 29.19 -7.64
N SER A 209 -7.14 28.12 -7.17
CA SER A 209 -6.45 28.10 -5.87
C SER A 209 -5.34 27.06 -5.86
N PHE A 210 -4.39 27.22 -4.96
CA PHE A 210 -3.30 26.24 -4.77
C PHE A 210 -3.85 24.85 -4.41
N ILE A 211 -4.91 24.79 -3.59
CA ILE A 211 -5.58 23.55 -3.19
C ILE A 211 -6.22 22.86 -4.40
N ASP A 212 -6.92 23.62 -5.27
CA ASP A 212 -7.50 23.05 -6.50
C ASP A 212 -6.43 22.49 -7.45
N GLY A 213 -5.28 23.16 -7.55
CA GLY A 213 -4.14 22.68 -8.30
C GLY A 213 -3.59 21.35 -7.73
N LEU A 214 -3.42 21.27 -6.43
CA LEU A 214 -2.99 20.05 -5.74
C LEU A 214 -4.00 18.92 -5.94
N ASP A 215 -5.29 19.19 -5.79
CA ASP A 215 -6.35 18.20 -5.98
C ASP A 215 -6.35 17.66 -7.41
N THR A 216 -6.29 18.56 -8.41
CA THR A 216 -6.28 18.19 -9.82
C THR A 216 -5.10 17.28 -10.17
N VAL A 217 -3.89 17.59 -9.68
CA VAL A 217 -2.67 16.88 -10.06
C VAL A 217 -2.46 15.62 -9.21
N PHE A 218 -2.51 15.77 -7.89
CA PHE A 218 -2.07 14.70 -7.00
C PHE A 218 -3.15 13.70 -6.68
N THR A 219 -4.42 14.10 -6.64
CA THR A 219 -5.52 13.16 -6.42
C THR A 219 -5.62 12.17 -7.59
N LYS A 220 -5.49 12.64 -8.83
CA LYS A 220 -5.43 11.73 -10.00
C LYS A 220 -4.27 10.74 -9.88
N LYS A 221 -3.06 11.22 -9.58
CA LYS A 221 -1.88 10.35 -9.42
C LYS A 221 -2.04 9.30 -8.31
N ILE A 222 -2.66 9.68 -7.18
CA ILE A 222 -2.92 8.74 -6.07
C ILE A 222 -3.90 7.67 -6.49
N VAL A 223 -4.96 8.06 -7.19
CA VAL A 223 -5.97 7.13 -7.70
C VAL A 223 -5.39 6.16 -8.72
N GLU A 224 -4.64 6.66 -9.69
CA GLU A 224 -3.96 5.82 -10.70
C GLU A 224 -2.97 4.85 -10.04
N LYS A 225 -2.15 5.34 -9.12
CA LYS A 225 -1.24 4.50 -8.35
C LYS A 225 -1.97 3.49 -7.48
N GLY A 226 -3.08 3.88 -6.86
CA GLY A 226 -3.94 2.97 -6.10
C GLY A 226 -4.50 1.86 -6.97
N LYS A 227 -5.01 2.18 -8.15
CA LYS A 227 -5.49 1.19 -9.14
C LYS A 227 -4.38 0.23 -9.57
N SER A 228 -3.17 0.73 -9.84
CA SER A 228 -2.02 -0.11 -10.25
C SER A 228 -1.53 -1.04 -9.12
N ILE A 229 -1.51 -0.59 -7.88
CA ILE A 229 -1.11 -1.42 -6.73
C ILE A 229 -2.17 -2.50 -6.47
N GLN A 230 -3.46 -2.17 -6.62
CA GLN A 230 -4.56 -3.12 -6.45
C GLN A 230 -4.48 -4.22 -7.51
N SER A 231 -4.29 -3.85 -8.78
CA SER A 231 -4.14 -4.83 -9.87
C SER A 231 -2.92 -5.72 -9.65
N SER A 232 -1.76 -5.16 -9.32
CA SER A 232 -0.53 -5.94 -9.12
C SER A 232 -0.61 -6.92 -7.93
N GLY A 233 -1.28 -6.54 -6.85
CA GLY A 233 -1.49 -7.41 -5.69
C GLY A 233 -2.45 -8.58 -5.97
N SER A 234 -3.52 -8.32 -6.72
CA SER A 234 -4.49 -9.34 -7.16
C SER A 234 -3.87 -10.26 -8.20
N ASP A 235 -3.17 -9.70 -9.18
CA ASP A 235 -2.50 -10.46 -10.25
C ASP A 235 -1.43 -11.39 -9.69
N LYS A 236 -0.67 -10.95 -8.66
CA LYS A 236 0.30 -11.81 -7.98
C LYS A 236 -0.38 -13.01 -7.29
N LYS A 237 -1.48 -12.79 -6.57
CA LYS A 237 -2.21 -13.88 -5.90
C LYS A 237 -2.84 -14.85 -6.89
N ILE A 238 -3.36 -14.35 -8.00
CA ILE A 238 -3.89 -15.17 -9.11
C ILE A 238 -2.76 -16.05 -9.65
N LYS A 239 -1.60 -15.47 -9.97
CA LYS A 239 -0.44 -16.19 -10.47
C LYS A 239 0.08 -17.25 -9.47
N ASP A 240 0.10 -16.93 -8.17
CA ASP A 240 0.50 -17.89 -7.13
C ASP A 240 -0.46 -19.10 -7.07
N LEU A 241 -1.78 -18.87 -7.20
CA LEU A 241 -2.78 -19.95 -7.25
C LEU A 241 -2.68 -20.78 -8.53
N GLU A 242 -2.45 -20.18 -9.68
CA GLU A 242 -2.22 -20.87 -10.95
C GLU A 242 -0.95 -21.74 -10.89
N THR A 243 0.12 -21.22 -10.26
CA THR A 243 1.35 -22.00 -10.04
C THR A 243 1.08 -23.22 -9.15
N GLN A 244 0.31 -23.06 -8.07
CA GLN A 244 -0.07 -24.17 -7.19
C GLN A 244 -0.89 -25.24 -7.95
N ILE A 245 -1.83 -24.85 -8.81
CA ILE A 245 -2.61 -25.78 -9.63
C ILE A 245 -1.68 -26.56 -10.56
N THR A 246 -0.74 -25.89 -11.23
CA THR A 246 0.23 -26.52 -12.12
C THR A 246 1.14 -27.53 -11.38
N GLU A 247 1.56 -27.19 -10.17
CA GLU A 247 2.35 -28.11 -9.33
C GLU A 247 1.53 -29.33 -8.89
N GLN A 248 0.26 -29.15 -8.53
CA GLN A 248 -0.65 -30.24 -8.20
C GLN A 248 -0.91 -31.14 -9.39
N GLU A 249 -1.04 -30.65 -10.61
CA GLU A 249 -1.17 -31.42 -11.83
C GLU A 249 0.06 -32.25 -12.10
N LYS A 250 1.25 -31.67 -11.98
CA LYS A 250 2.51 -32.41 -12.10
C LYS A 250 2.61 -33.52 -11.07
N ALA A 251 2.23 -33.27 -9.82
CA ALA A 251 2.22 -34.25 -8.76
C ALA A 251 1.26 -35.44 -9.09
N ILE A 252 0.06 -35.14 -9.59
CA ILE A 252 -0.90 -36.17 -10.03
C ILE A 252 -0.30 -37.02 -11.13
N GLN A 253 0.33 -36.41 -12.14
CA GLN A 253 0.94 -37.10 -13.26
C GLN A 253 2.08 -38.02 -12.77
N THR A 254 2.97 -37.53 -11.92
CA THR A 254 4.06 -38.30 -11.34
C THR A 254 3.55 -39.53 -10.56
N VAL A 255 2.52 -39.33 -9.72
CA VAL A 255 1.93 -40.46 -8.96
C VAL A 255 1.26 -41.50 -9.88
N LYS A 256 0.59 -41.03 -10.96
CA LYS A 256 0.01 -41.93 -11.97
C LYS A 256 1.08 -42.79 -12.67
N GLU A 257 2.17 -42.16 -13.08
CA GLU A 257 3.28 -42.86 -13.74
C GLU A 257 3.92 -43.87 -12.80
N LYS A 258 4.23 -43.50 -11.57
CA LYS A 258 4.76 -44.43 -10.55
C LYS A 258 3.82 -45.62 -10.31
N SER A 259 2.52 -45.34 -10.12
CA SER A 259 1.53 -46.40 -9.92
C SER A 259 1.45 -47.38 -11.11
N LYS A 260 1.51 -46.81 -12.34
CA LYS A 260 1.52 -47.60 -13.58
C LYS A 260 2.78 -48.48 -13.68
N ASN A 261 3.96 -47.94 -13.36
CA ASN A 261 5.22 -48.66 -13.42
C ASN A 261 5.27 -49.79 -12.37
N ILE A 262 4.80 -49.55 -11.15
CA ILE A 262 4.66 -50.62 -10.15
C ILE A 262 3.70 -51.71 -10.62
N THR A 263 2.58 -51.36 -11.26
CA THR A 263 1.61 -52.30 -11.82
C THR A 263 2.24 -53.15 -12.94
N ASN A 264 3.05 -52.53 -13.80
CA ASN A 264 3.77 -53.25 -14.86
C ASN A 264 4.74 -54.31 -14.27
N VAL A 265 5.49 -53.91 -13.22
CA VAL A 265 6.36 -54.87 -12.51
C VAL A 265 5.56 -55.99 -11.85
N ALA A 266 4.42 -55.71 -11.24
CA ALA A 266 3.54 -56.72 -10.68
C ALA A 266 3.02 -57.72 -11.77
N ASN A 267 2.65 -57.20 -12.94
CA ASN A 267 2.25 -58.05 -14.09
C ASN A 267 3.40 -58.89 -14.60
N SER A 268 4.63 -58.41 -14.64
CA SER A 268 5.79 -59.20 -15.07
C SER A 268 6.06 -60.40 -14.15
N LEU A 269 5.68 -60.32 -12.87
CA LEU A 269 5.76 -61.48 -11.96
C LEU A 269 4.79 -62.64 -12.37
N PHE A 270 3.62 -62.27 -12.92
CA PHE A 270 2.71 -63.27 -13.48
C PHE A 270 3.26 -63.91 -14.76
N GLU A 271 3.94 -63.13 -15.59
CA GLU A 271 4.64 -63.69 -16.77
C GLU A 271 5.77 -64.62 -16.37
N MET A 272 6.49 -64.34 -15.27
CA MET A 272 7.49 -65.24 -14.73
C MET A 272 6.89 -66.63 -14.36
N ILE A 273 5.73 -66.62 -13.69
CA ILE A 273 4.99 -67.83 -13.33
C ILE A 273 4.62 -68.62 -14.56
N SER A 274 4.14 -67.97 -15.64
CA SER A 274 3.78 -68.70 -16.89
C SER A 274 4.98 -69.28 -17.61
N LYS A 275 6.19 -68.74 -17.37
CA LYS A 275 7.46 -69.22 -17.90
C LYS A 275 8.11 -70.32 -17.01
N GLY A 276 7.43 -70.76 -15.94
CA GLY A 276 7.93 -71.75 -15.01
C GLY A 276 8.97 -71.27 -14.00
N ILE A 277 9.16 -69.98 -13.86
CA ILE A 277 10.05 -69.39 -12.85
C ILE A 277 9.31 -69.37 -11.51
N ILE A 278 9.94 -69.98 -10.49
CA ILE A 278 9.30 -70.20 -9.18
C ILE A 278 9.76 -69.16 -8.16
N SER A 279 10.98 -68.63 -8.27
CA SER A 279 11.56 -67.76 -7.29
C SER A 279 11.99 -66.42 -7.91
N ILE A 280 11.78 -65.37 -7.20
CA ILE A 280 12.24 -64.00 -7.58
C ILE A 280 13.79 -63.89 -7.51
N LYS A 281 14.44 -64.89 -6.84
CA LYS A 281 15.90 -64.88 -6.71
C LYS A 281 16.57 -65.51 -7.96
N ASP A 282 15.81 -66.16 -8.88
CA ASP A 282 16.33 -66.68 -10.09
C ASP A 282 16.95 -65.70 -11.02
N VAL A 283 18.02 -65.98 -11.72
CA VAL A 283 18.71 -65.06 -12.63
C VAL A 283 17.76 -64.55 -13.71
N SER A 284 16.95 -65.39 -14.30
CA SER A 284 15.95 -65.04 -15.31
C SER A 284 14.87 -64.09 -14.75
N ALA A 285 14.55 -64.19 -13.47
CA ALA A 285 13.63 -63.30 -12.84
C ALA A 285 14.24 -61.88 -12.69
N GLN A 286 15.53 -61.80 -12.36
CA GLN A 286 16.24 -60.55 -12.26
C GLN A 286 16.39 -59.83 -13.60
N GLU A 287 16.59 -60.55 -14.69
CA GLU A 287 16.60 -60.04 -16.06
C GLU A 287 15.25 -59.40 -16.44
N ILE A 288 14.14 -60.08 -16.13
CA ILE A 288 12.79 -59.54 -16.38
C ILE A 288 12.50 -58.30 -15.54
N LEU A 289 12.95 -58.27 -14.28
CA LEU A 289 12.84 -57.07 -13.44
C LEU A 289 13.65 -55.89 -14.03
N ALA A 290 14.85 -56.13 -14.52
CA ALA A 290 15.70 -55.11 -15.12
C ALA A 290 15.08 -54.48 -16.38
N VAL A 291 14.41 -55.30 -17.23
CA VAL A 291 13.66 -54.80 -18.40
C VAL A 291 12.55 -53.83 -18.00
N ASN A 292 11.96 -54.02 -16.83
CA ASN A 292 10.92 -53.12 -16.28
C ASN A 292 11.48 -51.99 -15.39
N ASN A 293 12.74 -51.59 -15.56
CA ASN A 293 13.43 -50.58 -14.76
C ASN A 293 13.31 -50.82 -13.26
N SER A 294 13.34 -52.07 -12.85
CA SER A 294 13.25 -52.46 -11.45
C SER A 294 14.39 -53.38 -11.06
N LYS A 295 14.75 -53.40 -9.80
CA LYS A 295 15.82 -54.27 -9.28
C LYS A 295 15.51 -54.74 -7.86
N LEU A 296 15.96 -55.98 -7.59
CA LEU A 296 15.91 -56.56 -6.26
C LEU A 296 17.22 -56.24 -5.52
N ILE A 297 17.09 -55.68 -4.34
CA ILE A 297 18.23 -55.42 -3.43
C ILE A 297 17.94 -55.98 -2.04
N ASN A 298 19.01 -56.25 -1.28
CA ASN A 298 18.90 -56.63 0.11
C ASN A 298 19.59 -55.56 0.97
N GLU A 299 18.82 -54.84 1.76
CA GLU A 299 19.32 -53.84 2.71
C GLU A 299 19.09 -54.34 4.14
N LYS A 300 20.16 -54.60 4.88
CA LYS A 300 20.11 -55.02 6.30
C LYS A 300 19.20 -56.24 6.56
N GLY A 301 19.21 -57.22 5.68
CA GLY A 301 18.40 -58.43 5.81
C GLY A 301 16.94 -58.29 5.36
N ILE A 302 16.57 -57.12 4.82
CA ILE A 302 15.24 -56.90 4.24
C ILE A 302 15.36 -56.84 2.72
N SER A 303 14.59 -57.70 2.04
CA SER A 303 14.52 -57.69 0.57
C SER A 303 13.58 -56.58 0.08
N ILE A 304 14.05 -55.78 -0.87
CA ILE A 304 13.37 -54.63 -1.40
C ILE A 304 13.38 -54.69 -2.93
N ILE A 305 12.22 -54.56 -3.56
CA ILE A 305 12.13 -54.24 -4.98
C ILE A 305 12.15 -52.73 -5.12
N ILE A 306 13.08 -52.18 -5.89
CA ILE A 306 13.11 -50.81 -6.32
C ILE A 306 12.49 -50.71 -7.70
N VAL A 307 11.44 -49.92 -7.82
CA VAL A 307 10.82 -49.54 -9.10
C VAL A 307 11.04 -48.03 -9.27
N GLU A 308 11.92 -47.68 -10.20
CA GLU A 308 12.45 -46.29 -10.30
C GLU A 308 13.06 -45.84 -8.96
N ASP A 309 12.37 -44.93 -8.23
CA ASP A 309 12.80 -44.41 -6.92
C ASP A 309 11.99 -44.99 -5.73
N GLU A 310 10.98 -45.83 -6.01
CA GLU A 310 10.10 -46.38 -4.97
C GLU A 310 10.68 -47.69 -4.40
N LYS A 311 10.90 -47.72 -3.09
CA LYS A 311 11.40 -48.87 -2.35
C LYS A 311 10.25 -49.68 -1.75
N ILE A 312 9.97 -50.85 -2.26
CA ILE A 312 8.87 -51.72 -1.80
C ILE A 312 9.45 -52.91 -1.10
N LYS A 313 9.17 -53.08 0.19
CA LYS A 313 9.62 -54.25 0.98
C LYS A 313 8.85 -55.49 0.57
N ILE A 314 9.55 -56.56 0.33
CA ILE A 314 8.98 -57.87 0.00
C ILE A 314 9.61 -58.96 0.83
N ASN A 315 8.96 -60.13 0.87
CA ASN A 315 9.57 -61.38 1.35
C ASN A 315 9.92 -62.25 0.13
N THR A 316 11.20 -62.45 -0.13
CA THR A 316 11.70 -63.22 -1.27
C THR A 316 11.46 -64.76 -1.18
N ASP A 317 11.09 -65.23 0.02
CA ASP A 317 10.74 -66.62 0.23
C ASP A 317 9.25 -66.93 -0.01
N SER A 318 8.46 -65.85 -0.25
CA SER A 318 7.04 -65.94 -0.59
C SER A 318 6.87 -66.33 -2.08
N PRO A 319 5.76 -67.01 -2.44
CA PRO A 319 5.41 -67.25 -3.84
C PRO A 319 5.31 -65.90 -4.61
N LEU A 320 5.71 -65.97 -5.92
CA LEU A 320 5.68 -64.78 -6.80
C LEU A 320 4.31 -64.09 -6.82
N GLN A 321 3.23 -64.92 -6.75
CA GLN A 321 1.86 -64.37 -6.66
C GLN A 321 1.61 -63.49 -5.42
N SER A 322 2.18 -63.81 -4.27
CA SER A 322 2.10 -63.06 -3.05
C SER A 322 2.88 -61.75 -3.17
N ILE A 323 4.06 -61.81 -3.80
CA ILE A 323 4.89 -60.63 -4.08
C ILE A 323 4.16 -59.65 -5.03
N ALA A 324 3.56 -60.22 -6.11
CA ALA A 324 2.74 -59.43 -7.03
C ALA A 324 1.57 -58.72 -6.30
N SER A 325 0.91 -59.43 -5.37
CA SER A 325 -0.17 -58.84 -4.57
C SER A 325 0.31 -57.67 -3.71
N VAL A 326 1.51 -57.76 -3.14
CA VAL A 326 2.12 -56.61 -2.38
C VAL A 326 2.34 -55.42 -3.30
N LEU A 327 2.86 -55.62 -4.51
CA LEU A 327 3.07 -54.56 -5.49
C LEU A 327 1.75 -53.94 -5.94
N PHE A 328 0.70 -54.72 -6.25
CA PHE A 328 -0.61 -54.22 -6.60
C PHE A 328 -1.25 -53.40 -5.47
N ASN A 329 -1.14 -53.85 -4.22
CA ASN A 329 -1.63 -53.11 -3.07
C ASN A 329 -0.89 -51.78 -2.89
N HIS A 330 0.43 -51.78 -3.16
CA HIS A 330 1.21 -50.54 -3.12
C HIS A 330 0.78 -49.55 -4.23
N ALA A 331 0.61 -50.02 -5.46
CA ALA A 331 0.10 -49.25 -6.58
C ALA A 331 -1.30 -48.68 -6.30
N LYS A 332 -2.20 -49.49 -5.72
CA LYS A 332 -3.55 -49.06 -5.32
C LYS A 332 -3.50 -47.97 -4.24
N LYS A 333 -2.60 -48.08 -3.26
CA LYS A 333 -2.41 -47.05 -2.22
C LYS A 333 -1.90 -45.77 -2.83
N GLN A 334 -0.97 -45.79 -3.77
CA GLN A 334 -0.49 -44.65 -4.53
C GLN A 334 -1.65 -44.00 -5.31
N SER A 335 -2.45 -44.76 -6.01
CA SER A 335 -3.64 -44.27 -6.72
C SER A 335 -4.66 -43.60 -5.79
N GLY A 336 -4.79 -44.09 -4.55
CA GLY A 336 -5.62 -43.44 -3.52
C GLY A 336 -5.15 -42.03 -3.14
N ALA A 337 -3.82 -41.79 -3.18
CA ALA A 337 -3.27 -40.46 -2.92
C ALA A 337 -3.67 -39.41 -4.01
N ILE A 338 -3.92 -39.90 -5.24
CA ILE A 338 -4.37 -39.02 -6.34
C ILE A 338 -5.70 -38.32 -5.99
N ASN A 339 -6.64 -39.07 -5.39
CA ASN A 339 -7.94 -38.51 -5.00
C ASN A 339 -7.79 -37.40 -3.96
N SER A 340 -6.84 -37.51 -3.05
CA SER A 340 -6.54 -36.47 -2.06
C SER A 340 -5.96 -35.22 -2.73
N ILE A 341 -5.06 -35.38 -3.70
CA ILE A 341 -4.48 -34.25 -4.44
C ILE A 341 -5.55 -33.57 -5.31
N LEU A 342 -6.42 -34.38 -5.96
CA LEU A 342 -7.55 -33.83 -6.74
C LEU A 342 -8.50 -33.02 -5.88
N ALA A 343 -8.83 -33.46 -4.67
CA ALA A 343 -9.68 -32.70 -3.76
C ALA A 343 -9.03 -31.37 -3.32
N ILE A 344 -7.71 -31.34 -3.16
CA ILE A 344 -6.97 -30.11 -2.86
C ILE A 344 -6.96 -29.20 -4.09
N LYS A 345 -6.72 -29.74 -5.27
CA LYS A 345 -6.74 -29.00 -6.54
C LYS A 345 -8.09 -28.31 -6.76
N GLU A 346 -9.19 -29.03 -6.61
CA GLU A 346 -10.55 -28.48 -6.74
C GLU A 346 -10.80 -27.31 -5.76
N LYS A 347 -10.30 -27.41 -4.52
CA LYS A 347 -10.38 -26.30 -3.55
C LYS A 347 -9.55 -25.10 -3.99
N THR A 348 -8.40 -25.32 -4.63
CA THR A 348 -7.53 -24.24 -5.13
C THR A 348 -8.18 -23.57 -6.34
N GLU A 349 -8.78 -24.32 -7.25
CA GLU A 349 -9.53 -23.82 -8.42
C GLU A 349 -10.73 -22.96 -7.98
N LYS A 350 -11.53 -23.45 -7.02
CA LYS A 350 -12.64 -22.67 -6.44
C LYS A 350 -12.17 -21.38 -5.76
N LYS A 351 -10.97 -21.36 -5.18
CA LYS A 351 -10.38 -20.13 -4.64
C LYS A 351 -9.98 -19.20 -5.78
N LEU A 352 -9.38 -19.71 -6.84
CA LEU A 352 -8.99 -18.92 -8.00
C LEU A 352 -10.20 -18.25 -8.66
N GLU A 353 -11.27 -18.99 -8.93
CA GLU A 353 -12.52 -18.47 -9.49
C GLU A 353 -13.12 -17.34 -8.62
N LYS A 354 -13.18 -17.56 -7.29
CA LYS A 354 -13.65 -16.54 -6.36
C LYS A 354 -12.77 -15.29 -6.35
N PHE A 355 -11.46 -15.46 -6.51
CA PHE A 355 -10.54 -14.32 -6.59
C PHE A 355 -10.69 -13.58 -7.92
N GLN A 356 -10.81 -14.28 -9.04
CA GLN A 356 -10.99 -13.69 -10.36
C GLN A 356 -12.32 -12.91 -10.44
N SER A 357 -13.43 -13.50 -10.01
CA SER A 357 -14.74 -12.86 -10.00
C SER A 357 -14.78 -11.63 -9.09
N LYS A 358 -14.14 -11.71 -7.92
CA LYS A 358 -14.01 -10.56 -7.01
C LYS A 358 -13.18 -9.44 -7.63
N THR A 359 -12.07 -9.77 -8.28
CA THR A 359 -11.19 -8.80 -8.93
C THR A 359 -11.88 -8.12 -10.13
N GLU A 360 -12.68 -8.85 -10.91
CA GLU A 360 -13.48 -8.27 -11.99
C GLU A 360 -14.56 -7.32 -11.44
N THR A 361 -15.23 -7.69 -10.37
CA THR A 361 -16.22 -6.83 -9.71
C THR A 361 -15.56 -5.57 -9.14
N GLU A 362 -14.39 -5.70 -8.53
CA GLU A 362 -13.62 -4.57 -7.99
C GLU A 362 -13.03 -3.65 -9.07
N ARG A 363 -12.67 -4.18 -10.25
CA ARG A 363 -12.24 -3.37 -11.42
C ARG A 363 -13.37 -2.51 -11.99
N ASN A 364 -14.61 -2.94 -11.85
CA ASN A 364 -15.79 -2.25 -12.34
C ASN A 364 -16.42 -1.27 -11.33
N ILE A 365 -15.92 -1.20 -10.10
CA ILE A 365 -16.34 -0.21 -9.12
C ILE A 365 -15.55 1.08 -9.37
N ASP A 366 -16.25 2.16 -9.68
CA ASP A 366 -15.66 3.49 -9.72
C ASP A 366 -15.09 3.83 -8.34
N VAL A 367 -13.76 3.73 -8.21
CA VAL A 367 -13.02 4.03 -6.98
C VAL A 367 -13.11 5.51 -6.61
N ILE A 368 -13.67 6.33 -7.51
CA ILE A 368 -13.77 7.78 -7.37
C ILE A 368 -15.23 8.18 -7.40
N THR A 369 -15.70 8.73 -6.31
CA THR A 369 -17.01 9.40 -6.24
C THR A 369 -16.77 10.87 -5.99
N GLU A 370 -17.28 11.75 -6.86
CA GLU A 370 -17.26 13.17 -6.58
C GLU A 370 -18.01 13.49 -5.28
N ILE A 371 -17.38 14.24 -4.40
CA ILE A 371 -18.02 14.71 -3.17
C ILE A 371 -18.90 15.90 -3.55
N ARG A 372 -20.18 15.62 -3.84
CA ARG A 372 -21.15 16.71 -4.03
C ARG A 372 -21.49 17.38 -2.69
N LYS A 373 -21.76 18.66 -2.76
CA LYS A 373 -22.28 19.39 -1.61
C LYS A 373 -23.63 18.77 -1.22
N LYS A 374 -23.69 18.20 -0.01
CA LYS A 374 -24.94 17.61 0.49
C LYS A 374 -25.91 18.71 0.81
N ASN A 375 -27.17 18.50 0.44
CA ASN A 375 -28.26 19.34 0.89
C ASN A 375 -28.48 19.17 2.40
N TRP A 376 -29.02 20.20 3.05
CA TRP A 376 -29.21 20.20 4.50
C TRP A 376 -30.06 19.04 5.02
N TYR A 377 -31.02 18.55 4.21
CA TYR A 377 -31.94 17.46 4.57
C TYR A 377 -31.31 16.07 4.44
N GLU A 378 -30.25 15.89 3.69
CA GLU A 378 -29.64 14.57 3.45
C GLU A 378 -29.01 13.92 4.70
N ARG A 379 -28.84 14.68 5.78
CA ARG A 379 -28.46 14.14 7.10
C ARG A 379 -29.60 13.45 7.84
N TYR A 380 -30.85 13.63 7.38
CA TYR A 380 -32.05 13.00 7.90
C TYR A 380 -32.51 11.84 7.01
N ARG A 381 -33.62 11.17 7.33
CA ARG A 381 -34.29 10.27 6.41
C ARG A 381 -35.12 11.12 5.47
N TRP A 382 -34.94 10.93 4.17
CA TRP A 382 -35.63 11.74 3.18
C TRP A 382 -35.94 10.95 1.93
N PHE A 383 -36.94 11.37 1.21
CA PHE A 383 -37.26 10.92 -0.14
C PHE A 383 -38.07 11.99 -0.88
N MET A 384 -38.09 11.90 -2.20
CA MET A 384 -38.96 12.73 -3.05
C MET A 384 -40.18 11.91 -3.44
N THR A 385 -41.38 12.48 -3.31
CA THR A 385 -42.61 11.85 -3.81
C THR A 385 -42.66 11.90 -5.33
N THR A 386 -43.53 11.12 -5.94
CA THR A 386 -43.80 11.17 -7.39
C THR A 386 -44.25 12.55 -7.85
N ASP A 387 -44.90 13.31 -6.99
CA ASP A 387 -45.39 14.66 -7.26
C ASP A 387 -44.35 15.75 -6.95
N GLY A 388 -43.09 15.37 -6.63
CA GLY A 388 -41.98 16.28 -6.42
C GLY A 388 -41.85 16.90 -5.02
N TYR A 389 -42.62 16.42 -4.03
CA TYR A 389 -42.50 16.92 -2.66
C TYR A 389 -41.33 16.23 -1.92
N LEU A 390 -40.56 17.01 -1.18
CA LEU A 390 -39.50 16.52 -0.32
C LEU A 390 -40.06 16.11 1.05
N VAL A 391 -40.00 14.82 1.36
CA VAL A 391 -40.39 14.29 2.67
C VAL A 391 -39.15 14.05 3.52
N ILE A 392 -39.16 14.60 4.76
CA ILE A 392 -38.02 14.52 5.69
C ILE A 392 -38.50 13.97 7.02
N GLY A 393 -37.77 12.96 7.52
CA GLY A 393 -38.00 12.39 8.86
C GLY A 393 -36.70 12.35 9.66
N GLY A 394 -36.75 12.78 10.91
CA GLY A 394 -35.62 12.59 11.83
C GLY A 394 -35.35 11.11 12.10
N ARG A 395 -34.18 10.81 12.60
CA ARG A 395 -33.80 9.45 13.01
C ARG A 395 -34.27 9.07 14.40
N ASP A 396 -34.57 10.11 15.22
CA ASP A 396 -35.03 10.03 16.59
C ASP A 396 -35.85 11.29 16.94
N ALA A 397 -36.44 11.34 18.13
CA ALA A 397 -37.25 12.45 18.60
C ALA A 397 -36.53 13.79 18.61
N ALA A 398 -35.24 13.79 18.95
CA ALA A 398 -34.42 15.02 18.99
C ALA A 398 -34.17 15.56 17.58
N SER A 399 -33.87 14.70 16.62
CA SER A 399 -33.68 15.07 15.23
C SER A 399 -34.95 15.49 14.53
N ASN A 400 -36.12 14.89 14.86
CA ASN A 400 -37.42 15.35 14.39
C ASN A 400 -37.72 16.79 14.91
N SER A 401 -37.52 17.02 16.20
CA SER A 401 -37.66 18.37 16.78
C SER A 401 -36.68 19.39 16.12
N ALA A 402 -35.51 18.96 15.75
CA ALA A 402 -34.55 19.83 15.08
C ALA A 402 -34.97 20.19 13.64
N VAL A 403 -35.56 19.24 12.89
CA VAL A 403 -36.12 19.51 11.56
C VAL A 403 -37.22 20.55 11.66
N ILE A 404 -38.19 20.35 12.54
CA ILE A 404 -39.32 21.26 12.71
C ILE A 404 -38.86 22.68 13.09
N ARG A 405 -37.97 22.81 14.09
CA ARG A 405 -37.56 24.12 14.60
C ARG A 405 -36.64 24.92 13.66
N LYS A 406 -35.84 24.23 12.85
CA LYS A 406 -34.76 24.89 12.09
C LYS A 406 -35.05 25.02 10.59
N HIS A 407 -35.96 24.20 10.08
CA HIS A 407 -36.08 24.04 8.64
C HIS A 407 -37.53 24.06 8.12
N LEU A 408 -38.54 24.03 9.02
CA LEU A 408 -39.93 24.14 8.62
C LEU A 408 -40.47 25.53 8.97
N ASP A 409 -41.10 26.16 8.02
CA ASP A 409 -41.83 27.40 8.17
C ASP A 409 -43.30 27.12 8.41
N LYS A 410 -44.07 28.14 8.86
CA LYS A 410 -45.51 27.99 9.17
C LYS A 410 -46.36 27.53 7.97
N ASN A 411 -45.88 27.68 6.78
CA ASN A 411 -46.55 27.29 5.55
C ASN A 411 -46.14 25.92 5.01
N ASP A 412 -45.18 25.26 5.63
CA ASP A 412 -44.77 23.89 5.26
C ASP A 412 -45.74 22.88 5.86
N LYS A 413 -46.11 21.87 5.10
CA LYS A 413 -47.07 20.82 5.50
C LYS A 413 -46.37 19.61 6.08
#